data_69fc67dc5448aa1dcc7bdae12ce60ecf
#
_entry.id   69fc67dc5448aa1dcc7bdae12ce60ecf
#
_cell.length_a   1.000
_cell.length_b   1.000
_cell.length_c   1.000
_cell.angle_alpha   90.00
_cell.angle_beta   90.00
_cell.angle_gamma   90.00
#
_symmetry.space_group_name_H-M   'P 1'
#
loop_
_entity.id
_entity.type
_entity.pdbx_description
1 polymer ?
#
loop_
_entity_poly.entity_id
_entity_poly.type
_entity_poly.pdbx_seq_one_letter_code
_entity_poly.pdbx_strand_id
1 'polypeptide(L)'
;MTKFCQVAYVKTYIQEVPWQRLHENGVPHIHSFIHAPNGIRFCEAEQCRNGPLVVFAGIKDLKLMKTTQSGFEGFCKSEYTTLPERNDRILCGELFCKWSYGECKDFDFDCIWNKIRECILEAFAGPPDCGEYSPSYQKTVNCIQMHVLCKVPQVQVIEVVLNNTFYNVVDMKNLGLTNDKEVLVPVETPYGSCACTLGRKTFLEAQVHMLKDERQNLFGLAAAQRN
;
A
#
# COMPACT_ATOMS: atom_id res chain seq x y z
N MET A 1 -9.50 -37.56 -9.60
CA MET A 1 -9.87 -36.27 -8.97
C MET A 1 -10.87 -36.53 -7.86
N THR A 2 -10.42 -36.54 -6.62
CA THR A 2 -11.31 -36.72 -5.45
C THR A 2 -12.13 -35.42 -5.29
N LYS A 3 -13.41 -35.49 -5.57
CA LYS A 3 -14.32 -34.36 -5.34
C LYS A 3 -14.45 -34.17 -3.84
N PHE A 4 -13.84 -33.14 -3.29
CA PHE A 4 -14.10 -32.68 -1.93
C PHE A 4 -15.51 -32.05 -1.90
N CYS A 5 -16.53 -32.87 -1.80
CA CYS A 5 -17.96 -32.47 -1.84
C CYS A 5 -18.41 -31.58 -0.68
N GLN A 6 -17.57 -31.33 0.33
CA GLN A 6 -17.94 -30.59 1.55
C GLN A 6 -17.37 -29.19 1.66
N VAL A 7 -16.39 -28.80 0.83
CA VAL A 7 -15.77 -27.46 0.88
C VAL A 7 -16.59 -26.46 0.07
N ALA A 8 -17.11 -25.44 0.74
CA ALA A 8 -17.90 -24.36 0.11
C ALA A 8 -17.05 -23.13 -0.27
N TYR A 9 -15.96 -22.89 0.46
CA TYR A 9 -15.07 -21.74 0.29
C TYR A 9 -13.63 -22.10 0.64
N VAL A 10 -12.68 -21.62 -0.13
CA VAL A 10 -11.24 -21.75 0.11
C VAL A 10 -10.61 -20.38 0.00
N LYS A 11 -9.78 -20.03 0.97
CA LYS A 11 -8.89 -18.88 0.94
C LYS A 11 -7.46 -19.34 1.16
N THR A 12 -6.55 -18.88 0.30
CA THR A 12 -5.12 -19.16 0.41
C THR A 12 -4.37 -17.84 0.54
N TYR A 13 -3.41 -17.78 1.45
CA TYR A 13 -2.46 -16.69 1.61
C TYR A 13 -1.05 -17.22 1.45
N ILE A 14 -0.27 -16.61 0.57
CA ILE A 14 1.13 -16.95 0.31
C ILE A 14 1.96 -15.69 0.45
N GLN A 15 3.08 -15.80 1.16
CA GLN A 15 4.03 -14.73 1.34
C GLN A 15 5.41 -15.18 0.90
N GLU A 16 6.11 -14.32 0.18
CA GLU A 16 7.51 -14.53 -0.20
C GLU A 16 8.43 -14.30 1.01
N VAL A 17 9.48 -15.10 1.10
CA VAL A 17 10.57 -14.88 2.07
C VAL A 17 11.74 -14.24 1.33
N PRO A 18 12.07 -12.96 1.59
CA PRO A 18 12.97 -12.18 0.75
C PRO A 18 14.45 -12.47 1.05
N TRP A 19 14.96 -13.56 0.52
CA TRP A 19 16.37 -13.89 0.53
C TRP A 19 17.08 -13.37 -0.72
N GLN A 20 18.07 -12.52 -0.55
CA GLN A 20 18.92 -12.02 -1.63
C GLN A 20 20.29 -12.71 -1.59
N ARG A 21 20.77 -13.15 -2.75
CA ARG A 21 22.10 -13.74 -2.86
C ARG A 21 23.17 -12.71 -2.60
N LEU A 22 24.16 -13.04 -1.79
CA LEU A 22 25.32 -12.18 -1.58
C LEU A 22 26.19 -12.15 -2.83
N HIS A 23 26.86 -11.02 -3.02
CA HIS A 23 27.80 -10.79 -4.11
C HIS A 23 29.13 -10.31 -3.53
N GLU A 24 30.24 -10.77 -4.09
CA GLU A 24 31.58 -10.28 -3.82
C GLU A 24 32.17 -9.75 -5.13
N ASN A 25 32.51 -8.47 -5.19
CA ASN A 25 33.00 -7.80 -6.41
C ASN A 25 32.10 -8.05 -7.65
N GLY A 26 30.77 -8.07 -7.44
CA GLY A 26 29.78 -8.32 -8.50
C GLY A 26 29.57 -9.80 -8.84
N VAL A 27 30.33 -10.73 -8.26
CA VAL A 27 30.19 -12.17 -8.47
C VAL A 27 29.22 -12.75 -7.44
N PRO A 28 28.15 -13.47 -7.87
CA PRO A 28 27.17 -14.05 -6.94
C PRO A 28 27.79 -15.20 -6.14
N HIS A 29 27.59 -15.17 -4.83
CA HIS A 29 28.02 -16.23 -3.92
C HIS A 29 27.23 -17.53 -4.15
N ILE A 30 27.90 -18.68 -4.13
CA ILE A 30 27.29 -19.98 -4.47
C ILE A 30 26.18 -20.38 -3.48
N HIS A 31 26.38 -20.12 -2.16
CA HIS A 31 25.50 -20.64 -1.10
C HIS A 31 25.23 -19.63 0.03
N SER A 32 25.53 -18.34 -0.13
CA SER A 32 25.30 -17.36 0.93
C SER A 32 24.25 -16.32 0.51
N PHE A 33 23.37 -15.98 1.46
CA PHE A 33 22.23 -15.11 1.26
C PHE A 33 22.10 -14.16 2.45
N ILE A 34 21.48 -13.01 2.20
CA ILE A 34 21.05 -12.06 3.22
C ILE A 34 19.53 -11.94 3.21
N HIS A 35 18.93 -11.89 4.38
CA HIS A 35 17.51 -11.60 4.52
C HIS A 35 17.29 -10.10 4.37
N ALA A 36 16.51 -9.70 3.36
CA ALA A 36 16.25 -8.31 3.01
C ALA A 36 14.73 -8.03 3.04
N PRO A 37 14.12 -7.80 4.21
CA PRO A 37 12.67 -7.78 4.40
C PRO A 37 11.99 -6.49 3.97
N ASN A 38 12.57 -5.68 3.11
CA ASN A 38 11.94 -4.43 2.65
C ASN A 38 11.10 -4.67 1.39
N GLY A 39 9.77 -4.56 1.52
CA GLY A 39 8.84 -4.73 0.42
C GLY A 39 8.51 -6.20 0.14
N ILE A 40 7.92 -6.87 1.11
CA ILE A 40 7.55 -8.29 1.02
C ILE A 40 6.35 -8.48 0.08
N ARG A 41 6.53 -9.33 -0.93
CA ARG A 41 5.46 -9.76 -1.83
C ARG A 41 4.52 -10.74 -1.13
N PHE A 42 3.21 -10.59 -1.36
CA PHE A 42 2.21 -11.56 -0.94
C PHE A 42 1.12 -11.73 -2.00
N CYS A 43 0.39 -12.83 -1.90
CA CYS A 43 -0.76 -13.15 -2.75
C CYS A 43 -1.86 -13.77 -1.89
N GLU A 44 -3.11 -13.44 -2.20
CA GLU A 44 -4.30 -14.09 -1.70
C GLU A 44 -5.13 -14.63 -2.86
N ALA A 45 -5.66 -15.82 -2.72
CA ALA A 45 -6.59 -16.39 -3.68
C ALA A 45 -7.83 -16.89 -2.95
N GLU A 46 -8.99 -16.51 -3.43
CA GLU A 46 -10.29 -16.87 -2.85
C GLU A 46 -11.17 -17.53 -3.90
N GLN A 47 -11.78 -18.63 -3.53
CA GLN A 47 -12.67 -19.40 -4.40
C GLN A 47 -13.88 -19.89 -3.64
N CYS A 48 -15.08 -19.47 -4.05
CA CYS A 48 -16.35 -20.11 -3.67
C CYS A 48 -16.61 -21.31 -4.58
N ARG A 49 -17.37 -22.30 -4.11
CA ARG A 49 -17.67 -23.54 -4.86
C ARG A 49 -18.17 -23.30 -6.28
N ASN A 50 -19.06 -22.33 -6.47
CA ASN A 50 -19.69 -21.99 -7.74
C ASN A 50 -19.36 -20.57 -8.22
N GLY A 51 -18.40 -19.89 -7.55
CA GLY A 51 -17.99 -18.54 -7.88
C GLY A 51 -16.72 -18.50 -8.70
N PRO A 52 -16.36 -17.35 -9.28
CA PRO A 52 -15.08 -17.15 -9.92
C PRO A 52 -13.93 -17.19 -8.92
N LEU A 53 -12.74 -17.52 -9.39
CA LEU A 53 -11.51 -17.34 -8.64
C LEU A 53 -11.20 -15.84 -8.55
N VAL A 54 -11.02 -15.34 -7.34
CA VAL A 54 -10.59 -13.97 -7.09
C VAL A 54 -9.15 -13.99 -6.59
N VAL A 55 -8.29 -13.23 -7.26
CA VAL A 55 -6.86 -13.16 -6.93
C VAL A 55 -6.50 -11.73 -6.54
N PHE A 56 -5.86 -11.63 -5.39
CA PHE A 56 -5.24 -10.40 -4.92
C PHE A 56 -3.73 -10.62 -4.85
N ALA A 57 -2.97 -9.57 -5.11
CA ALA A 57 -1.56 -9.55 -4.80
C ALA A 57 -1.21 -8.25 -4.08
N GLY A 58 -0.02 -8.20 -3.49
CA GLY A 58 0.38 -7.01 -2.77
C GLY A 58 1.85 -6.95 -2.40
N ILE A 59 2.17 -5.82 -1.80
CA ILE A 59 3.47 -5.52 -1.18
C ILE A 59 3.17 -5.03 0.23
N LYS A 60 3.89 -5.53 1.20
CA LYS A 60 3.83 -5.07 2.59
C LYS A 60 5.23 -4.77 3.14
N ASP A 61 5.27 -4.06 4.26
CA ASP A 61 6.50 -3.73 4.97
C ASP A 61 7.51 -3.00 4.05
N LEU A 62 6.99 -2.18 3.11
CA LEU A 62 7.82 -1.37 2.22
C LEU A 62 8.09 -0.02 2.86
N LYS A 63 9.24 0.11 3.52
CA LYS A 63 9.65 1.35 4.17
C LYS A 63 10.31 2.28 3.17
N LEU A 64 9.73 3.47 3.01
CA LEU A 64 10.15 4.51 2.06
C LEU A 64 10.42 5.81 2.78
N MET A 65 11.41 6.57 2.31
CA MET A 65 11.74 7.90 2.84
C MET A 65 12.14 8.83 1.70
N LYS A 66 11.68 10.09 1.78
CA LYS A 66 12.29 11.21 1.09
C LYS A 66 12.59 12.34 2.06
N THR A 67 13.81 12.87 1.98
CA THR A 67 14.33 13.83 2.95
C THR A 67 13.88 15.27 2.68
N THR A 68 13.49 15.55 1.46
CA THR A 68 12.98 16.84 0.97
C THR A 68 11.75 16.63 0.08
N GLN A 69 11.24 17.66 -0.57
CA GLN A 69 10.09 17.62 -1.46
C GLN A 69 8.82 17.09 -0.79
N SER A 70 8.61 17.48 0.47
CA SER A 70 7.40 17.14 1.21
C SER A 70 7.02 18.23 2.20
N GLY A 71 5.72 18.42 2.33
CA GLY A 71 5.12 19.36 3.26
C GLY A 71 3.90 18.76 3.98
N PHE A 72 3.22 19.61 4.72
CA PHE A 72 1.89 19.38 5.28
C PHE A 72 1.13 20.68 5.16
N GLU A 73 0.42 20.88 4.07
CA GLU A 73 -0.22 22.13 3.72
C GLU A 73 -1.47 21.90 2.86
N GLY A 74 -2.28 22.95 2.69
CA GLY A 74 -3.49 22.90 1.88
C GLY A 74 -4.60 22.02 2.46
N PHE A 75 -4.56 21.69 3.75
CA PHE A 75 -5.61 20.93 4.42
C PHE A 75 -6.78 21.83 4.86
N CYS A 76 -7.96 21.22 5.04
CA CYS A 76 -9.13 21.96 5.55
C CYS A 76 -8.86 22.50 6.95
N LYS A 77 -9.05 23.80 7.15
CA LYS A 77 -8.89 24.47 8.43
C LYS A 77 -10.25 24.71 9.09
N SER A 78 -10.32 24.48 10.39
CA SER A 78 -11.50 24.73 11.23
C SER A 78 -11.07 25.36 12.57
N GLU A 79 -12.02 25.67 13.42
CA GLU A 79 -11.76 26.13 14.79
C GLU A 79 -10.96 25.15 15.65
N TYR A 80 -10.96 23.85 15.27
CA TYR A 80 -10.21 22.79 15.96
C TYR A 80 -8.82 22.55 15.38
N THR A 81 -8.43 23.27 14.33
CA THR A 81 -7.12 23.09 13.68
C THR A 81 -6.02 23.72 14.53
N THR A 82 -5.16 22.90 15.11
CA THR A 82 -4.05 23.35 15.96
C THR A 82 -2.68 23.26 15.28
N LEU A 83 -2.56 22.47 14.21
CA LEU A 83 -1.29 22.28 13.52
C LEU A 83 -1.05 23.37 12.48
N PRO A 84 0.15 23.98 12.45
CA PRO A 84 0.54 24.90 11.39
C PRO A 84 0.86 24.15 10.10
N GLU A 85 0.72 24.86 8.98
CA GLU A 85 1.27 24.36 7.71
C GLU A 85 2.79 24.28 7.76
N ARG A 86 3.34 23.29 7.05
CA ARG A 86 4.77 23.09 6.88
C ARG A 86 5.07 22.75 5.43
N ASN A 87 6.04 23.42 4.84
CA ASN A 87 6.50 23.17 3.46
C ASN A 87 7.81 22.39 3.37
N ASP A 88 8.38 22.06 4.53
CA ASP A 88 9.65 21.36 4.66
C ASP A 88 9.54 20.30 5.76
N ARG A 89 9.50 19.02 5.36
CA ARG A 89 9.51 17.87 6.25
C ARG A 89 10.09 16.64 5.58
N ILE A 90 10.59 15.73 6.40
CA ILE A 90 10.89 14.36 5.95
C ILE A 90 9.57 13.60 5.81
N LEU A 91 9.35 12.97 4.65
CA LEU A 91 8.24 12.05 4.44
C LEU A 91 8.79 10.63 4.52
N CYS A 92 8.51 9.97 5.64
CA CYS A 92 8.94 8.60 5.89
C CYS A 92 7.73 7.77 6.33
N GLY A 93 7.60 6.58 5.77
CA GLY A 93 6.51 5.70 6.17
C GLY A 93 6.70 4.29 5.68
N GLU A 94 5.90 3.40 6.26
CA GLU A 94 5.79 2.01 5.85
C GLU A 94 4.52 1.83 5.03
N LEU A 95 4.71 1.35 3.80
CA LEU A 95 3.65 1.20 2.82
C LEU A 95 3.19 -0.26 2.76
N PHE A 96 1.86 -0.42 2.85
CA PHE A 96 1.13 -1.60 2.45
C PHE A 96 0.34 -1.27 1.18
N CYS A 97 0.40 -2.14 0.18
CA CYS A 97 -0.37 -2.02 -1.04
C CYS A 97 -0.94 -3.37 -1.43
N LYS A 98 -2.25 -3.42 -1.65
CA LYS A 98 -2.98 -4.60 -2.10
C LYS A 98 -3.83 -4.24 -3.31
N TRP A 99 -3.85 -5.10 -4.31
CA TRP A 99 -4.67 -4.90 -5.50
C TRP A 99 -5.38 -6.18 -5.91
N SER A 100 -6.52 -6.03 -6.56
CA SER A 100 -7.23 -7.13 -7.21
C SER A 100 -6.99 -7.09 -8.71
N TYR A 101 -6.89 -8.27 -9.29
CA TYR A 101 -6.90 -8.42 -10.74
C TYR A 101 -8.34 -8.53 -11.26
N GLY A 102 -8.53 -8.25 -12.56
CA GLY A 102 -9.71 -8.65 -13.29
C GLY A 102 -9.72 -10.15 -13.60
N GLU A 103 -10.24 -10.53 -14.75
CA GLU A 103 -10.13 -11.91 -15.20
C GLU A 103 -8.66 -12.30 -15.37
N CYS A 104 -8.19 -13.28 -14.60
CA CYS A 104 -6.80 -13.73 -14.59
C CYS A 104 -6.58 -14.79 -15.69
N LYS A 105 -6.53 -14.38 -16.96
CA LYS A 105 -6.20 -15.25 -18.08
C LYS A 105 -4.83 -14.86 -18.63
N ASP A 106 -3.91 -15.80 -18.66
CA ASP A 106 -2.59 -15.68 -19.29
C ASP A 106 -1.74 -14.49 -18.80
N PHE A 107 -1.85 -14.13 -17.50
CA PHE A 107 -1.07 -13.06 -16.92
C PHE A 107 0.33 -13.54 -16.51
N ASP A 108 1.35 -12.79 -16.91
CA ASP A 108 2.66 -12.82 -16.27
C ASP A 108 2.60 -12.00 -14.96
N PHE A 109 2.29 -12.69 -13.85
CA PHE A 109 2.14 -12.06 -12.54
C PHE A 109 3.45 -11.44 -12.03
N ASP A 110 4.60 -11.95 -12.42
CA ASP A 110 5.90 -11.41 -12.01
C ASP A 110 6.17 -10.09 -12.72
N CYS A 111 5.92 -10.03 -14.02
CA CYS A 111 6.03 -8.80 -14.79
C CYS A 111 5.07 -7.72 -14.25
N ILE A 112 3.81 -8.07 -14.00
CA ILE A 112 2.81 -7.13 -13.46
C ILE A 112 3.21 -6.65 -12.07
N TRP A 113 3.65 -7.54 -11.17
CA TRP A 113 4.06 -7.19 -9.82
C TRP A 113 5.25 -6.22 -9.84
N ASN A 114 6.28 -6.50 -10.64
CA ASN A 114 7.44 -5.63 -10.81
C ASN A 114 7.03 -4.26 -11.33
N LYS A 115 6.14 -4.22 -12.31
CA LYS A 115 5.62 -2.97 -12.87
C LYS A 115 4.86 -2.13 -11.84
N ILE A 116 4.05 -2.77 -10.99
CA ILE A 116 3.33 -2.07 -9.92
C ILE A 116 4.32 -1.53 -8.88
N ARG A 117 5.32 -2.33 -8.49
CA ARG A 117 6.38 -1.88 -7.58
C ARG A 117 7.13 -0.67 -8.14
N GLU A 118 7.49 -0.67 -9.40
CA GLU A 118 8.09 0.48 -10.09
C GLU A 118 7.16 1.70 -10.03
N CYS A 119 5.87 1.54 -10.36
CA CYS A 119 4.88 2.62 -10.30
C CYS A 119 4.77 3.23 -8.90
N ILE A 120 4.83 2.41 -7.84
CA ILE A 120 4.80 2.88 -6.45
C ILE A 120 6.04 3.74 -6.16
N LEU A 121 7.24 3.26 -6.53
CA LEU A 121 8.49 3.97 -6.29
C LEU A 121 8.58 5.27 -7.09
N GLU A 122 8.20 5.24 -8.37
CA GLU A 122 8.15 6.43 -9.24
C GLU A 122 7.18 7.50 -8.68
N ALA A 123 5.98 7.10 -8.29
CA ALA A 123 4.98 8.02 -7.76
C ALA A 123 5.36 8.59 -6.38
N PHE A 124 6.11 7.82 -5.58
CA PHE A 124 6.61 8.29 -4.29
C PHE A 124 7.78 9.25 -4.44
N ALA A 125 8.76 8.91 -5.27
CA ALA A 125 10.02 9.65 -5.39
C ALA A 125 9.93 10.83 -6.38
N GLY A 126 9.25 10.62 -7.51
CA GLY A 126 9.30 11.52 -8.66
C GLY A 126 10.62 11.39 -9.47
N PRO A 127 10.89 12.31 -10.39
CA PRO A 127 12.11 12.34 -11.17
C PRO A 127 13.37 12.39 -10.29
N PRO A 128 14.47 11.67 -10.65
CA PRO A 128 15.62 11.51 -9.77
C PRO A 128 16.42 12.81 -9.51
N ASP A 129 16.30 13.79 -10.38
CA ASP A 129 17.02 15.07 -10.34
C ASP A 129 16.28 16.14 -9.51
N CYS A 130 14.96 16.10 -9.45
CA CYS A 130 14.17 17.14 -8.79
C CYS A 130 13.11 16.59 -7.81
N GLY A 131 12.79 15.30 -7.89
CA GLY A 131 11.72 14.70 -7.10
C GLY A 131 10.33 15.21 -7.49
N GLU A 132 9.31 14.75 -6.77
CA GLU A 132 7.93 15.22 -6.86
C GLU A 132 7.49 15.74 -5.50
N TYR A 133 7.01 16.99 -5.44
CA TYR A 133 6.57 17.58 -4.19
C TYR A 133 5.25 16.95 -3.70
N SER A 134 5.25 16.56 -2.43
CA SER A 134 4.08 16.00 -1.76
C SER A 134 3.61 16.92 -0.63
N PRO A 135 2.46 17.58 -0.78
CA PRO A 135 1.89 18.42 0.27
C PRO A 135 1.27 17.63 1.43
N SER A 136 1.05 16.32 1.24
CA SER A 136 0.47 15.45 2.28
C SER A 136 0.63 13.97 1.97
N TYR A 137 0.51 13.11 2.99
CA TYR A 137 0.45 11.65 2.81
C TYR A 137 -0.72 11.24 1.92
N GLN A 138 -1.88 11.89 2.07
CA GLN A 138 -3.08 11.63 1.28
C GLN A 138 -2.83 11.86 -0.21
N LYS A 139 -2.14 12.93 -0.56
CA LYS A 139 -1.76 13.20 -1.96
C LYS A 139 -0.82 12.13 -2.48
N THR A 140 0.19 11.71 -1.70
CA THR A 140 1.12 10.65 -2.10
C THR A 140 0.39 9.33 -2.34
N VAL A 141 -0.50 8.91 -1.42
CA VAL A 141 -1.30 7.69 -1.57
C VAL A 141 -2.15 7.75 -2.84
N ASN A 142 -2.85 8.86 -3.08
CA ASN A 142 -3.65 9.04 -4.28
C ASN A 142 -2.81 9.01 -5.56
N CYS A 143 -1.64 9.66 -5.58
CA CYS A 143 -0.73 9.64 -6.73
C CYS A 143 -0.27 8.21 -7.06
N ILE A 144 0.09 7.41 -6.05
CA ILE A 144 0.47 6.01 -6.22
C ILE A 144 -0.69 5.22 -6.88
N GLN A 145 -1.91 5.34 -6.34
CA GLN A 145 -3.07 4.64 -6.86
C GLN A 145 -3.38 5.01 -8.30
N MET A 146 -3.40 6.30 -8.60
CA MET A 146 -3.65 6.80 -9.95
C MET A 146 -2.58 6.32 -10.94
N HIS A 147 -1.30 6.35 -10.53
CA HIS A 147 -0.19 5.94 -11.37
C HIS A 147 -0.28 4.45 -11.73
N VAL A 148 -0.56 3.59 -10.73
CA VAL A 148 -0.77 2.15 -10.95
C VAL A 148 -1.97 1.90 -11.86
N LEU A 149 -3.12 2.49 -11.58
CA LEU A 149 -4.32 2.28 -12.39
C LEU A 149 -4.16 2.78 -13.84
N CYS A 150 -3.37 3.84 -14.06
CA CYS A 150 -3.08 4.32 -15.41
C CYS A 150 -2.14 3.39 -16.19
N LYS A 151 -1.07 2.90 -15.53
CA LYS A 151 -0.02 2.12 -16.21
C LYS A 151 -0.26 0.61 -16.27
N VAL A 152 -1.13 0.08 -15.39
CA VAL A 152 -1.37 -1.38 -15.25
C VAL A 152 -2.87 -1.69 -15.41
N PRO A 153 -3.33 -1.90 -16.65
CA PRO A 153 -4.75 -2.11 -16.95
C PRO A 153 -5.33 -3.38 -16.31
N GLN A 154 -4.51 -4.36 -15.93
CA GLN A 154 -4.91 -5.59 -15.27
C GLN A 154 -5.43 -5.38 -13.85
N VAL A 155 -5.04 -4.28 -13.19
CA VAL A 155 -5.50 -3.93 -11.84
C VAL A 155 -6.89 -3.31 -11.91
N GLN A 156 -7.83 -3.83 -11.12
CA GLN A 156 -9.19 -3.33 -11.02
C GLN A 156 -9.40 -2.41 -9.81
N VAL A 157 -8.87 -2.83 -8.67
CA VAL A 157 -8.93 -2.08 -7.41
C VAL A 157 -7.56 -2.11 -6.78
N ILE A 158 -7.18 -1.01 -6.17
CA ILE A 158 -5.93 -0.87 -5.42
C ILE A 158 -6.21 -0.20 -4.08
N GLU A 159 -5.78 -0.84 -3.01
CA GLU A 159 -5.74 -0.31 -1.66
C GLU A 159 -4.30 0.07 -1.32
N VAL A 160 -4.10 1.26 -0.79
CA VAL A 160 -2.80 1.71 -0.28
C VAL A 160 -2.97 2.22 1.13
N VAL A 161 -2.15 1.72 2.03
CA VAL A 161 -2.02 2.20 3.41
C VAL A 161 -0.59 2.68 3.61
N LEU A 162 -0.43 3.89 4.09
CA LEU A 162 0.86 4.48 4.41
C LEU A 162 0.89 4.89 5.87
N ASN A 163 1.65 4.15 6.68
CA ASN A 163 1.90 4.41 8.08
C ASN A 163 3.05 5.40 8.22
N ASN A 164 2.80 6.49 8.92
CA ASN A 164 3.72 7.62 9.01
C ASN A 164 4.76 7.38 10.11
N THR A 165 6.03 7.64 9.81
CA THR A 165 7.12 7.74 10.78
C THR A 165 7.54 9.20 10.88
N PHE A 166 7.32 9.83 12.04
CA PHE A 166 7.73 11.22 12.26
C PHE A 166 9.23 11.31 12.54
N TYR A 167 9.84 12.43 12.13
CA TYR A 167 11.21 12.80 12.48
C TYR A 167 11.17 14.12 13.23
N ASN A 168 11.57 14.10 14.49
CA ASN A 168 11.62 15.27 15.33
C ASN A 168 13.05 15.79 15.47
N VAL A 169 13.21 17.11 15.43
CA VAL A 169 14.50 17.77 15.71
C VAL A 169 14.88 17.55 17.16
N VAL A 170 16.09 17.06 17.39
CA VAL A 170 16.60 16.85 18.75
C VAL A 170 16.94 18.18 19.39
N ASP A 171 16.44 18.47 20.61
CA ASP A 171 16.83 19.63 21.37
C ASP A 171 18.23 19.41 22.00
N MET A 172 19.22 20.14 21.51
CA MET A 172 20.63 20.07 21.95
C MET A 172 21.05 21.21 22.87
N LYS A 173 20.10 22.07 23.34
CA LYS A 173 20.41 23.23 24.18
C LYS A 173 21.12 22.86 25.46
N ASN A 174 20.75 21.72 26.07
CA ASN A 174 21.39 21.25 27.32
C ASN A 174 22.88 20.84 27.10
N LEU A 175 23.29 20.64 25.85
CA LEU A 175 24.69 20.38 25.48
C LEU A 175 25.42 21.67 25.04
N GLY A 176 24.77 22.84 25.11
CA GLY A 176 25.30 24.09 24.60
C GLY A 176 25.43 24.17 23.09
N LEU A 177 24.69 23.30 22.34
CA LEU A 177 24.74 23.21 20.89
C LEU A 177 23.43 23.71 20.27
N THR A 178 23.52 24.25 19.07
CA THR A 178 22.38 24.50 18.20
C THR A 178 22.17 23.31 17.27
N ASN A 179 20.92 23.00 16.97
CA ASN A 179 20.57 21.97 15.97
C ASN A 179 19.63 22.59 14.93
N ASP A 180 20.16 22.88 13.78
CA ASP A 180 19.41 23.47 12.66
C ASP A 180 18.87 22.36 11.71
N LYS A 181 18.13 21.42 12.28
CA LYS A 181 17.57 20.23 11.62
C LYS A 181 18.61 19.23 11.07
N GLU A 182 19.81 19.24 11.62
CA GLU A 182 20.88 18.32 11.22
C GLU A 182 20.77 16.97 11.93
N VAL A 183 20.32 17.00 13.19
CA VAL A 183 20.11 15.80 14.02
C VAL A 183 18.64 15.61 14.31
N LEU A 184 18.13 14.49 13.85
CA LEU A 184 16.71 14.12 13.92
C LEU A 184 16.55 12.75 14.57
N VAL A 185 15.46 12.57 15.30
CA VAL A 185 15.09 11.27 15.88
C VAL A 185 13.79 10.78 15.26
N PRO A 186 13.74 9.54 14.75
CA PRO A 186 12.49 8.92 14.33
C PRO A 186 11.59 8.65 15.56
N VAL A 187 10.29 8.88 15.39
CA VAL A 187 9.27 8.61 16.41
C VAL A 187 8.31 7.57 15.85
N GLU A 188 8.29 6.39 16.48
CA GLU A 188 7.44 5.29 16.05
C GLU A 188 6.02 5.40 16.63
N THR A 189 5.88 6.06 17.79
CA THR A 189 4.58 6.24 18.47
C THR A 189 4.48 7.62 19.11
N PRO A 190 3.33 8.32 18.99
CA PRO A 190 2.16 7.96 18.19
C PRO A 190 2.44 8.11 16.68
N TYR A 191 1.76 7.31 15.85
CA TYR A 191 1.85 7.42 14.40
C TYR A 191 0.48 7.70 13.78
N GLY A 192 0.48 8.32 12.58
CA GLY A 192 -0.70 8.47 11.75
C GLY A 192 -0.72 7.43 10.65
N SER A 193 -1.89 7.01 10.22
CA SER A 193 -2.08 6.14 9.07
C SER A 193 -3.00 6.81 8.05
N CYS A 194 -2.63 6.71 6.78
CA CYS A 194 -3.46 7.13 5.67
C CYS A 194 -3.80 5.91 4.83
N ALA A 195 -5.07 5.55 4.77
CA ALA A 195 -5.58 4.43 4.00
C ALA A 195 -6.58 4.91 2.96
N CYS A 196 -6.45 4.41 1.74
CA CYS A 196 -7.39 4.71 0.66
C CYS A 196 -7.51 3.51 -0.28
N THR A 197 -8.73 3.29 -0.79
CA THR A 197 -9.01 2.30 -1.84
C THR A 197 -9.55 3.03 -3.06
N LEU A 198 -8.98 2.75 -4.22
CA LEU A 198 -9.39 3.30 -5.50
C LEU A 198 -9.61 2.17 -6.51
N GLY A 199 -10.68 2.27 -7.29
CA GLY A 199 -11.01 1.27 -8.30
C GLY A 199 -11.38 1.89 -9.63
N ARG A 200 -11.41 1.08 -10.70
CA ARG A 200 -11.96 1.48 -11.98
C ARG A 200 -13.47 1.65 -11.87
N LYS A 201 -14.02 2.65 -12.55
CA LYS A 201 -15.43 3.06 -12.41
C LYS A 201 -16.42 1.90 -12.58
N THR A 202 -16.21 1.08 -13.58
CA THR A 202 -17.05 -0.10 -13.92
C THR A 202 -17.06 -1.17 -12.83
N PHE A 203 -15.96 -1.31 -12.08
CA PHE A 203 -15.84 -2.30 -11.01
C PHE A 203 -16.50 -1.82 -9.71
N LEU A 204 -16.36 -0.56 -9.38
CA LEU A 204 -16.98 0.04 -8.20
C LEU A 204 -18.52 0.04 -8.30
N GLU A 205 -19.08 0.31 -9.48
CA GLU A 205 -20.51 0.22 -9.73
C GLU A 205 -21.05 -1.20 -9.55
N ALA A 206 -20.32 -2.21 -10.02
CA ALA A 206 -20.67 -3.62 -9.83
C ALA A 206 -20.62 -4.05 -8.36
N GLN A 207 -19.59 -3.65 -7.60
CA GLN A 207 -19.49 -3.94 -6.17
C GLN A 207 -20.60 -3.28 -5.35
N VAL A 208 -20.94 -2.04 -5.64
CA VAL A 208 -22.06 -1.33 -4.98
C VAL A 208 -23.37 -2.02 -5.25
N HIS A 209 -23.56 -2.59 -6.45
CA HIS A 209 -24.76 -3.36 -6.79
C HIS A 209 -24.83 -4.67 -5.99
N MET A 210 -23.74 -5.43 -5.94
CA MET A 210 -23.65 -6.68 -5.15
C MET A 210 -23.92 -6.46 -3.66
N LEU A 211 -23.33 -5.41 -3.06
CA LEU A 211 -23.53 -5.08 -1.65
C LEU A 211 -24.98 -4.64 -1.34
N LYS A 212 -25.67 -4.02 -2.30
CA LYS A 212 -27.08 -3.68 -2.16
C LYS A 212 -27.97 -4.93 -2.20
N ASP A 213 -27.65 -5.87 -3.10
CA ASP A 213 -28.39 -7.13 -3.23
C ASP A 213 -28.20 -8.04 -2.01
N GLU A 214 -26.97 -8.12 -1.46
CA GLU A 214 -26.69 -8.85 -0.23
C GLU A 214 -27.43 -8.26 0.98
N ARG A 215 -27.48 -6.93 1.11
CA ARG A 215 -28.26 -6.27 2.16
C ARG A 215 -29.76 -6.54 2.03
N GLN A 216 -30.30 -6.48 0.82
CA GLN A 216 -31.72 -6.78 0.60
C GLN A 216 -32.06 -8.23 0.94
N ASN A 217 -31.18 -9.19 0.60
CA ASN A 217 -31.36 -10.60 0.94
C ASN A 217 -31.28 -10.85 2.46
N LEU A 218 -30.38 -10.18 3.18
CA LEU A 218 -30.28 -10.26 4.64
C LEU A 218 -31.50 -9.69 5.34
N PHE A 219 -32.05 -8.58 4.86
CA PHE A 219 -33.30 -8.01 5.40
C PHE A 219 -34.54 -8.86 5.07
N GLY A 220 -34.58 -9.50 3.89
CA GLY A 220 -35.60 -10.44 3.48
C GLY A 220 -35.64 -11.70 4.35
N LEU A 221 -34.49 -12.28 4.68
CA LEU A 221 -34.38 -13.44 5.57
C LEU A 221 -34.77 -13.10 7.02
N ALA A 222 -34.42 -11.92 7.51
CA ALA A 222 -34.78 -11.47 8.85
C ALA A 222 -36.28 -11.17 8.99
N ALA A 223 -36.95 -10.79 7.91
CA ALA A 223 -38.43 -10.62 7.88
C ALA A 223 -39.18 -11.96 7.81
N ALA A 224 -38.61 -12.95 7.10
CA ALA A 224 -39.21 -14.28 6.99
C ALA A 224 -39.11 -15.14 8.26
N GLN A 225 -38.19 -14.81 9.18
CA GLN A 225 -38.07 -15.49 10.49
C GLN A 225 -38.94 -14.89 11.59
N ARG A 226 -39.72 -13.84 11.30
CA ARG A 226 -40.65 -13.20 12.25
C ARG A 226 -42.13 -13.52 12.01
N ASN A 227 -42.43 -14.33 11.03
CA ASN A 227 -43.76 -14.94 10.78
C ASN A 227 -43.70 -16.45 11.02
#